data_85aca8378fb022d10c5d967fc377e778
#
_entry.id   85aca8378fb022d10c5d967fc377e778
#
_cell.length_a   1.000
_cell.length_b   1.000
_cell.length_c   1.000
_cell.angle_alpha   90.00
_cell.angle_beta   90.00
_cell.angle_gamma   90.00
#
_symmetry.space_group_name_H-M   'P 1'
#
loop_
_entity.id
_entity.type
_entity.pdbx_description
1 polymer ?
#
loop_
_entity_poly.entity_id
_entity_poly.type
_entity_poly.pdbx_seq_one_letter_code
_entity_poly.pdbx_strand_id
1 'polypeptide(L)'
;MSKYHVTTTINDDEFEFLCDPTETMLDVLRDELNLTGSKEGCATGDCGACSVVMDGRLVCACLVLGVEMEGKSIATIEGMADGETLHPLQQKFLDHAALQCGICTPGMLVSAKALLERNPDPTETEVRYWLAGNLCRCTGYDKIIRAVMDAAKEMRAA
;
A
#
# COMPACT_ATOMS: atom_id res chain seq x y z
N MET A 1 15.32 1.97 -26.79
CA MET A 1 14.88 0.59 -26.55
C MET A 1 13.40 0.52 -26.92
N SER A 2 12.88 -0.65 -27.32
CA SER A 2 11.44 -0.78 -27.60
C SER A 2 10.68 -0.82 -26.29
N LYS A 3 9.68 0.02 -26.15
CA LYS A 3 8.74 -0.04 -25.01
C LYS A 3 7.81 -1.25 -25.13
N TYR A 4 7.41 -1.80 -24.01
CA TYR A 4 6.45 -2.90 -23.92
C TYR A 4 5.06 -2.33 -23.63
N HIS A 5 4.06 -2.83 -24.35
CA HIS A 5 2.66 -2.55 -24.05
C HIS A 5 2.21 -3.52 -22.95
N VAL A 6 1.59 -2.97 -21.91
CA VAL A 6 1.14 -3.71 -20.73
C VAL A 6 -0.32 -3.35 -20.47
N THR A 7 -1.15 -4.37 -20.22
CA THR A 7 -2.54 -4.22 -19.77
C THR A 7 -2.68 -4.83 -18.38
N THR A 8 -3.25 -4.10 -17.44
CA THR A 8 -3.37 -4.50 -16.03
C THR A 8 -4.65 -3.93 -15.41
N THR A 9 -5.11 -4.52 -14.32
CA THR A 9 -6.21 -3.98 -13.52
C THR A 9 -5.65 -3.33 -12.27
N ILE A 10 -5.95 -2.05 -12.02
CA ILE A 10 -5.53 -1.34 -10.81
C ILE A 10 -6.75 -0.73 -10.13
N ASN A 11 -7.02 -1.10 -8.88
CA ASN A 11 -8.17 -0.66 -8.11
C ASN A 11 -9.49 -0.90 -8.86
N ASP A 12 -9.63 -2.07 -9.48
CA ASP A 12 -10.76 -2.54 -10.28
C ASP A 12 -10.94 -1.85 -11.65
N ASP A 13 -10.12 -0.87 -12.00
CA ASP A 13 -10.09 -0.23 -13.31
C ASP A 13 -9.02 -0.84 -14.23
N GLU A 14 -9.33 -0.95 -15.53
CA GLU A 14 -8.38 -1.41 -16.53
C GLU A 14 -7.47 -0.27 -16.99
N PHE A 15 -6.18 -0.54 -17.02
CA PHE A 15 -5.13 0.40 -17.45
C PHE A 15 -4.29 -0.22 -18.56
N GLU A 16 -3.97 0.59 -19.56
CA GLU A 16 -3.00 0.27 -20.62
C GLU A 16 -1.90 1.34 -20.62
N PHE A 17 -0.65 0.91 -20.72
CA PHE A 17 0.50 1.81 -20.77
C PHE A 17 1.68 1.21 -21.53
N LEU A 18 2.66 2.05 -21.84
CA LEU A 18 3.93 1.64 -22.43
C LEU A 18 5.05 1.89 -21.42
N CYS A 19 5.80 0.85 -21.05
CA CYS A 19 6.94 0.99 -20.15
C CYS A 19 8.23 0.47 -20.77
N ASP A 20 9.36 1.00 -20.32
CA ASP A 20 10.66 0.42 -20.59
C ASP A 20 10.87 -0.87 -19.77
N PRO A 21 11.65 -1.85 -20.28
CA PRO A 21 11.83 -3.14 -19.58
C PRO A 21 12.53 -3.00 -18.22
N THR A 22 13.13 -1.86 -17.92
CA THR A 22 13.86 -1.58 -16.67
C THR A 22 13.08 -0.68 -15.70
N GLU A 23 11.94 -0.13 -16.13
CA GLU A 23 11.07 0.65 -15.24
C GLU A 23 10.45 -0.24 -14.16
N THR A 24 10.42 0.24 -12.94
CA THR A 24 9.74 -0.45 -11.86
C THR A 24 8.24 -0.19 -11.88
N MET A 25 7.46 -1.06 -11.24
CA MET A 25 6.03 -0.81 -10.99
C MET A 25 5.82 0.54 -10.30
N LEU A 26 6.70 0.94 -9.39
CA LEU A 26 6.61 2.22 -8.69
C LEU A 26 6.73 3.39 -9.65
N ASP A 27 7.69 3.34 -10.59
CA ASP A 27 7.88 4.37 -11.63
C ASP A 27 6.63 4.45 -12.50
N VAL A 28 6.13 3.31 -12.98
CA VAL A 28 4.90 3.25 -13.80
C VAL A 28 3.70 3.83 -13.06
N LEU A 29 3.45 3.40 -11.82
CA LEU A 29 2.33 3.91 -11.03
C LEU A 29 2.39 5.44 -10.90
N ARG A 30 3.56 5.97 -10.60
CA ARG A 30 3.73 7.39 -10.28
C ARG A 30 3.83 8.28 -11.51
N ASP A 31 4.65 7.90 -12.48
CA ASP A 31 5.08 8.78 -13.56
C ASP A 31 4.24 8.58 -14.83
N GLU A 32 3.80 7.36 -15.13
CA GLU A 32 2.96 7.09 -16.29
C GLU A 32 1.45 7.18 -15.95
N LEU A 33 1.04 6.61 -14.79
CA LEU A 33 -0.38 6.50 -14.42
C LEU A 33 -0.85 7.59 -13.44
N ASN A 34 0.05 8.44 -12.94
CA ASN A 34 -0.23 9.49 -11.96
C ASN A 34 -0.84 9.00 -10.63
N LEU A 35 -0.65 7.71 -10.30
CA LEU A 35 -1.03 7.12 -9.01
C LEU A 35 0.10 7.37 -7.99
N THR A 36 0.18 8.58 -7.50
CA THR A 36 1.32 9.06 -6.70
C THR A 36 1.25 8.70 -5.22
N GLY A 37 0.22 7.98 -4.78
CA GLY A 37 0.02 7.57 -3.39
C GLY A 37 1.11 6.65 -2.89
N SER A 38 1.53 5.64 -3.65
CA SER A 38 2.71 4.84 -3.35
C SER A 38 3.96 5.71 -3.40
N LYS A 39 4.82 5.61 -2.38
CA LYS A 39 5.96 6.54 -2.20
C LYS A 39 7.31 5.84 -2.36
N GLU A 40 8.25 6.53 -2.99
CA GLU A 40 9.65 6.11 -2.96
C GLU A 40 10.30 6.58 -1.65
N GLY A 41 10.75 5.62 -0.84
CA GLY A 41 11.48 5.90 0.39
C GLY A 41 12.93 5.40 0.36
N CYS A 42 13.20 4.30 -0.34
CA CYS A 42 14.54 3.70 -0.36
C CYS A 42 14.95 3.14 -1.74
N ALA A 43 14.02 2.78 -2.61
CA ALA A 43 14.23 2.07 -3.89
C ALA A 43 15.01 0.72 -3.78
N THR A 44 15.10 0.17 -2.57
CA THR A 44 15.87 -1.06 -2.25
C THR A 44 15.01 -2.17 -1.62
N GLY A 45 13.69 -1.93 -1.45
CA GLY A 45 12.77 -2.90 -0.85
C GLY A 45 12.74 -2.93 0.68
N ASP A 46 13.53 -2.08 1.36
CA ASP A 46 13.70 -2.13 2.82
C ASP A 46 12.61 -1.37 3.59
N CYS A 47 12.08 -0.27 3.04
CA CYS A 47 11.26 0.66 3.82
C CYS A 47 9.75 0.44 3.74
N GLY A 48 9.25 -0.28 2.76
CA GLY A 48 7.82 -0.56 2.57
C GLY A 48 6.93 0.64 2.24
N ALA A 49 7.47 1.84 1.98
CA ALA A 49 6.67 3.03 1.62
C ALA A 49 5.94 2.87 0.28
N CYS A 50 6.44 2.00 -0.58
CA CYS A 50 5.88 1.66 -1.89
C CYS A 50 5.01 0.39 -1.88
N SER A 51 4.60 -0.09 -0.72
CA SER A 51 3.79 -1.32 -0.61
C SER A 51 2.48 -1.21 -1.38
N VAL A 52 2.21 -2.23 -2.19
CA VAL A 52 0.95 -2.45 -2.92
C VAL A 52 0.56 -3.92 -2.78
N VAL A 53 -0.69 -4.26 -3.11
CA VAL A 53 -1.11 -5.66 -3.20
C VAL A 53 -1.21 -6.04 -4.66
N MET A 54 -0.48 -7.08 -5.09
CA MET A 54 -0.53 -7.63 -6.44
C MET A 54 -0.96 -9.09 -6.36
N ASP A 55 -2.05 -9.44 -7.04
CA ASP A 55 -2.66 -10.78 -7.03
C ASP A 55 -2.85 -11.31 -5.59
N GLY A 56 -3.32 -10.46 -4.67
CA GLY A 56 -3.55 -10.80 -3.25
C GLY A 56 -2.28 -10.89 -2.39
N ARG A 57 -1.11 -10.51 -2.91
CA ARG A 57 0.17 -10.54 -2.19
C ARG A 57 0.71 -9.12 -1.98
N LEU A 58 1.11 -8.81 -0.75
CA LEU A 58 1.80 -7.57 -0.43
C LEU A 58 3.21 -7.59 -1.05
N VAL A 59 3.53 -6.62 -1.89
CA VAL A 59 4.84 -6.48 -2.56
C VAL A 59 5.36 -5.05 -2.45
N CYS A 60 6.68 -4.89 -2.59
CA CYS A 60 7.32 -3.58 -2.73
C CYS A 60 7.36 -3.20 -4.22
N ALA A 61 6.58 -2.22 -4.64
CA ALA A 61 6.48 -1.81 -6.04
C ALA A 61 7.82 -1.37 -6.66
N CYS A 62 8.79 -0.91 -5.84
CA CYS A 62 10.14 -0.57 -6.31
C CYS A 62 11.01 -1.79 -6.69
N LEU A 63 10.56 -3.02 -6.39
CA LEU A 63 11.28 -4.26 -6.72
C LEU A 63 10.56 -5.12 -7.78
N VAL A 64 9.41 -4.69 -8.25
CA VAL A 64 8.65 -5.35 -9.33
C VAL A 64 8.83 -4.53 -10.59
N LEU A 65 9.09 -5.18 -11.71
CA LEU A 65 9.21 -4.49 -13.00
C LEU A 65 7.84 -4.11 -13.56
N GLY A 66 7.76 -2.99 -14.25
CA GLY A 66 6.53 -2.53 -14.91
C GLY A 66 5.95 -3.57 -15.88
N VAL A 67 6.80 -4.30 -16.60
CA VAL A 67 6.39 -5.38 -17.51
C VAL A 67 5.78 -6.60 -16.80
N GLU A 68 6.06 -6.80 -15.51
CA GLU A 68 5.46 -7.87 -14.68
C GLU A 68 4.02 -7.57 -14.27
N MET A 69 3.54 -6.34 -14.51
CA MET A 69 2.15 -5.95 -14.25
C MET A 69 1.18 -6.54 -15.29
N GLU A 70 1.66 -7.08 -16.40
CA GLU A 70 0.83 -7.64 -17.45
C GLU A 70 -0.15 -8.69 -16.92
N GLY A 71 -1.46 -8.46 -17.12
CA GLY A 71 -2.54 -9.33 -16.70
C GLY A 71 -2.73 -9.45 -15.18
N LYS A 72 -2.13 -8.54 -14.39
CA LYS A 72 -2.20 -8.59 -12.92
C LYS A 72 -3.35 -7.75 -12.38
N SER A 73 -3.78 -8.10 -11.17
CA SER A 73 -4.68 -7.28 -10.35
C SER A 73 -3.87 -6.60 -9.25
N ILE A 74 -3.92 -5.27 -9.21
CA ILE A 74 -3.10 -4.46 -8.29
C ILE A 74 -4.03 -3.57 -7.48
N ALA A 75 -3.88 -3.58 -6.15
CA ALA A 75 -4.54 -2.64 -5.27
C ALA A 75 -3.52 -1.68 -4.65
N THR A 76 -3.77 -0.39 -4.81
CA THR A 76 -2.96 0.70 -4.27
C THR A 76 -3.75 1.48 -3.21
N ILE A 77 -3.11 2.46 -2.60
CA ILE A 77 -3.76 3.32 -1.59
C ILE A 77 -4.92 4.13 -2.16
N GLU A 78 -4.90 4.45 -3.45
CA GLU A 78 -5.94 5.22 -4.13
C GLU A 78 -7.29 4.48 -4.14
N GLY A 79 -7.26 3.14 -4.23
CA GLY A 79 -8.48 2.32 -4.18
C GLY A 79 -8.93 1.94 -2.76
N MET A 80 -8.36 2.56 -1.70
CA MET A 80 -8.71 2.18 -0.33
C MET A 80 -9.99 2.83 0.18
N ALA A 81 -10.26 4.07 -0.21
CA ALA A 81 -11.48 4.79 0.13
C ALA A 81 -12.58 4.49 -0.90
N ASP A 82 -13.84 4.52 -0.47
CA ASP A 82 -15.01 4.46 -1.36
C ASP A 82 -15.56 5.88 -1.56
N GLY A 83 -15.17 6.52 -2.65
CA GLY A 83 -15.47 7.92 -2.92
C GLY A 83 -14.98 8.83 -1.80
N GLU A 84 -15.90 9.54 -1.13
CA GLU A 84 -15.59 10.41 0.01
C GLU A 84 -15.53 9.66 1.36
N THR A 85 -15.89 8.36 1.38
CA THR A 85 -15.92 7.56 2.61
C THR A 85 -14.56 6.92 2.85
N LEU A 86 -13.91 7.31 3.92
CA LEU A 86 -12.63 6.73 4.32
C LEU A 86 -12.81 5.29 4.77
N HIS A 87 -11.85 4.44 4.42
CA HIS A 87 -11.76 3.11 5.01
C HIS A 87 -11.52 3.21 6.53
N PRO A 88 -12.03 2.30 7.38
CA PRO A 88 -11.85 2.36 8.83
C PRO A 88 -10.38 2.55 9.25
N LEU A 89 -9.43 1.89 8.59
CA LEU A 89 -8.00 2.11 8.83
C LEU A 89 -7.58 3.56 8.60
N GLN A 90 -8.03 4.19 7.52
CA GLN A 90 -7.69 5.59 7.22
C GLN A 90 -8.29 6.51 8.30
N GLN A 91 -9.55 6.28 8.70
CA GLN A 91 -10.19 7.05 9.75
C GLN A 91 -9.44 6.90 11.08
N LYS A 92 -9.07 5.67 11.48
CA LYS A 92 -8.32 5.45 12.73
C LYS A 92 -6.92 6.06 12.71
N PHE A 93 -6.26 6.10 11.54
CA PHE A 93 -4.99 6.83 11.43
C PHE A 93 -5.13 8.32 11.72
N LEU A 94 -6.25 8.94 11.32
CA LEU A 94 -6.57 10.33 11.66
C LEU A 94 -6.91 10.47 13.15
N ASP A 95 -7.82 9.64 13.68
CA ASP A 95 -8.29 9.69 15.07
C ASP A 95 -7.13 9.57 16.07
N HIS A 96 -6.17 8.69 15.81
CA HIS A 96 -4.99 8.48 16.64
C HIS A 96 -3.81 9.40 16.32
N ALA A 97 -3.93 10.30 15.34
CA ALA A 97 -2.82 11.07 14.81
C ALA A 97 -1.60 10.15 14.51
N ALA A 98 -1.86 9.03 13.84
CA ALA A 98 -0.89 7.99 13.52
C ALA A 98 0.00 8.32 12.31
N LEU A 99 0.06 9.58 11.94
CA LEU A 99 0.84 10.11 10.82
C LEU A 99 1.48 11.45 11.20
N GLN A 100 2.57 11.80 10.52
CA GLN A 100 3.23 13.11 10.63
C GLN A 100 3.61 13.60 9.22
N CYS A 101 4.78 13.23 8.68
CA CYS A 101 5.20 13.65 7.34
C CYS A 101 4.38 13.00 6.20
N GLY A 102 3.75 11.85 6.43
CA GLY A 102 2.89 11.17 5.46
C GLY A 102 3.59 10.22 4.49
N ILE A 103 4.92 10.18 4.42
CA ILE A 103 5.65 9.35 3.43
C ILE A 103 5.40 7.85 3.63
N CYS A 104 5.45 7.35 4.86
CA CYS A 104 5.21 5.93 5.14
C CYS A 104 3.72 5.57 5.17
N THR A 105 2.83 6.56 5.30
CA THR A 105 1.41 6.34 5.60
C THR A 105 0.69 5.48 4.56
N PRO A 106 0.82 5.70 3.24
CA PRO A 106 0.19 4.85 2.23
C PRO A 106 0.62 3.37 2.35
N GLY A 107 1.93 3.13 2.43
CA GLY A 107 2.46 1.77 2.57
C GLY A 107 2.02 1.09 3.88
N MET A 108 1.97 1.83 4.98
CA MET A 108 1.44 1.34 6.26
C MET A 108 -0.03 0.94 6.16
N LEU A 109 -0.86 1.76 5.53
CA LEU A 109 -2.29 1.52 5.35
C LEU A 109 -2.55 0.29 4.49
N VAL A 110 -1.88 0.19 3.33
CA VAL A 110 -2.00 -0.98 2.43
C VAL A 110 -1.53 -2.25 3.14
N SER A 111 -0.41 -2.18 3.86
CA SER A 111 0.12 -3.32 4.61
C SER A 111 -0.83 -3.74 5.75
N ALA A 112 -1.37 -2.77 6.51
CA ALA A 112 -2.33 -3.05 7.56
C ALA A 112 -3.64 -3.64 7.02
N LYS A 113 -4.15 -3.14 5.87
CA LYS A 113 -5.33 -3.71 5.19
C LYS A 113 -5.08 -5.17 4.83
N ALA A 114 -3.96 -5.48 4.19
CA ALA A 114 -3.59 -6.85 3.83
C ALA A 114 -3.47 -7.78 5.06
N LEU A 115 -3.04 -7.27 6.22
CA LEU A 115 -3.06 -8.02 7.47
C LEU A 115 -4.50 -8.32 7.89
N LEU A 116 -5.37 -7.30 7.96
CA LEU A 116 -6.73 -7.45 8.49
C LEU A 116 -7.63 -8.31 7.59
N GLU A 117 -7.39 -8.32 6.29
CA GLU A 117 -8.05 -9.23 5.35
C GLU A 117 -7.65 -10.69 5.60
N ARG A 118 -6.40 -10.92 6.00
CA ARG A 118 -5.87 -12.27 6.30
C ARG A 118 -6.17 -12.72 7.72
N ASN A 119 -6.09 -11.81 8.68
CA ASN A 119 -6.36 -12.05 10.11
C ASN A 119 -7.18 -10.87 10.65
N PRO A 120 -8.52 -11.00 10.74
CA PRO A 120 -9.39 -9.91 11.21
C PRO A 120 -9.24 -9.59 12.70
N ASP A 121 -8.66 -10.50 13.50
CA ASP A 121 -8.47 -10.33 14.94
C ASP A 121 -7.01 -10.52 15.36
N PRO A 122 -6.10 -9.65 14.86
CA PRO A 122 -4.69 -9.78 15.18
C PRO A 122 -4.41 -9.34 16.62
N THR A 123 -3.47 -10.01 17.26
CA THR A 123 -2.85 -9.50 18.49
C THR A 123 -1.95 -8.31 18.19
N GLU A 124 -1.68 -7.49 19.19
CA GLU A 124 -0.72 -6.36 19.05
C GLU A 124 0.65 -6.84 18.55
N THR A 125 1.12 -8.01 19.04
CA THR A 125 2.39 -8.59 18.61
C THR A 125 2.39 -8.95 17.13
N GLU A 126 1.28 -9.52 16.62
CA GLU A 126 1.15 -9.84 15.19
C GLU A 126 1.12 -8.57 14.33
N VAL A 127 0.42 -7.51 14.76
CA VAL A 127 0.43 -6.22 14.06
C VAL A 127 1.85 -5.65 14.02
N ARG A 128 2.58 -5.65 15.14
CA ARG A 128 3.97 -5.17 15.21
C ARG A 128 4.90 -5.96 14.30
N TYR A 129 4.76 -7.27 14.30
CA TYR A 129 5.58 -8.16 13.47
C TYR A 129 5.28 -7.95 11.97
N TRP A 130 3.99 -7.87 11.61
CA TRP A 130 3.58 -7.65 10.22
C TRP A 130 4.08 -6.32 9.66
N LEU A 131 3.98 -5.25 10.43
CA LEU A 131 4.41 -3.91 10.04
C LEU A 131 5.92 -3.67 10.19
N ALA A 132 6.69 -4.66 10.61
CA ALA A 132 8.14 -4.52 10.79
C ALA A 132 8.88 -4.17 9.48
N GLY A 133 8.32 -4.55 8.32
CA GLY A 133 8.81 -4.18 6.99
C GLY A 133 8.42 -2.78 6.51
N ASN A 134 7.59 -2.04 7.27
CA ASN A 134 7.15 -0.70 6.92
C ASN A 134 7.78 0.32 7.88
N LEU A 135 8.79 1.07 7.40
CA LEU A 135 9.57 1.95 8.26
C LEU A 135 8.93 3.34 8.40
N CYS A 136 8.85 3.81 9.63
CA CYS A 136 8.45 5.17 9.96
C CYS A 136 9.48 5.84 10.87
N ARG A 137 10.02 6.98 10.44
CA ARG A 137 11.01 7.74 11.23
C ARG A 137 10.39 8.74 12.20
N CYS A 138 9.10 9.04 12.06
CA CYS A 138 8.44 10.16 12.74
C CYS A 138 7.64 9.73 13.98
N THR A 139 6.79 8.69 13.87
CA THR A 139 5.70 8.40 14.80
C THR A 139 6.09 7.59 16.04
N GLY A 140 7.20 6.85 15.98
CA GLY A 140 7.55 5.87 17.01
C GLY A 140 6.63 4.65 17.08
N TYR A 141 5.78 4.44 16.04
CA TYR A 141 4.89 3.29 15.82
C TYR A 141 3.71 3.11 16.77
N ASP A 142 3.77 3.53 18.03
CA ASP A 142 2.72 3.25 19.04
C ASP A 142 1.32 3.66 18.54
N LYS A 143 1.19 4.88 18.01
CA LYS A 143 -0.08 5.39 17.47
C LYS A 143 -0.55 4.61 16.25
N ILE A 144 0.38 4.16 15.38
CA ILE A 144 0.06 3.33 14.20
C ILE A 144 -0.51 2.00 14.67
N ILE A 145 0.14 1.34 15.62
CA ILE A 145 -0.31 0.05 16.15
C ILE A 145 -1.70 0.18 16.78
N ARG A 146 -1.93 1.21 17.60
CA ARG A 146 -3.25 1.47 18.20
C ARG A 146 -4.32 1.72 17.14
N ALA A 147 -4.02 2.49 16.11
CA ALA A 147 -4.95 2.76 15.01
C ALA A 147 -5.34 1.48 14.28
N VAL A 148 -4.40 0.58 14.01
CA VAL A 148 -4.66 -0.72 13.37
C VAL A 148 -5.51 -1.62 14.27
N MET A 149 -5.19 -1.70 15.57
CA MET A 149 -5.97 -2.49 16.54
C MET A 149 -7.40 -1.98 16.68
N ASP A 150 -7.61 -0.66 16.71
CA ASP A 150 -8.94 -0.06 16.79
C ASP A 150 -9.74 -0.28 15.49
N ALA A 151 -9.09 -0.14 14.32
CA ALA A 151 -9.73 -0.44 13.05
C ALA A 151 -10.16 -1.90 12.96
N ALA A 152 -9.30 -2.82 13.37
CA ALA A 152 -9.62 -4.25 13.42
C ALA A 152 -10.86 -4.53 14.29
N LYS A 153 -10.96 -3.88 15.45
CA LYS A 153 -12.10 -4.01 16.35
C LYS A 153 -13.40 -3.46 15.74
N GLU A 154 -13.33 -2.31 15.10
CA GLU A 154 -14.47 -1.67 14.43
C GLU A 154 -14.97 -2.52 13.25
N MET A 155 -14.06 -3.00 12.39
CA MET A 155 -14.39 -3.82 11.22
C MET A 155 -15.04 -5.17 11.58
N ARG A 156 -14.74 -5.73 12.76
CA ARG A 156 -15.39 -6.95 13.23
C ARG A 156 -16.79 -6.70 13.81
N ALA A 157 -17.08 -5.48 14.21
CA ALA A 157 -18.37 -5.13 14.81
C ALA A 157 -19.41 -4.65 13.80
N ALA A 158 -18.98 -4.35 12.56
CA ALA A 158 -19.82 -3.93 11.44
C ALA A 158 -20.38 -5.12 10.68
#